data_df7071d25c54142b2501439614260372
#
_entry.id   df7071d25c54142b2501439614260372
#
_cell.length_a   1.000
_cell.length_b   1.000
_cell.length_c   1.000
_cell.angle_alpha   90.00
_cell.angle_beta   90.00
_cell.angle_gamma   90.00
#
_symmetry.space_group_name_H-M   'P 1'
#
loop_
_entity.id
_entity.type
_entity.pdbx_description
1 polymer ?
#
loop_
_entity_poly.entity_id
_entity_poly.type
_entity_poly.pdbx_seq_one_letter_code
_entity_poly.pdbx_strand_id
1 'polypeptide(L)'
;MSTAGTRESKIKRHFTQVRGRNVHYARAGEGPALLMLHAAPCSSKVMAPIQEIFSRDFTTFAIDLPGFGLSSSLPGDAPTTQDIADSILETVNTLGLNKIALYGRHTGAGVAVEFARRFPERCSMVLTDGFPVFADPYSDERLAEYLKPIEPHWDGSHLLWIWFRYREQHVFWPWDRQDNEHRADTDVPSDDFIHRGAIEILQAENGYRKVYASAFRYAGLQVISDLKAPVCFGNRPGDSQYKTRKLYPPNAWTIELPRDQRTAAVLEREILLMHPADSVVAAPASAFASGPRALTVDYLDFDDNQSLLRTAGLDLPSAPLIVLHDLPGSSALHLDLIAELGKGCPTIAPDLSGQGASALGRGVVSVDLWARQVRSAVSALNYDQVNVLAIGTAAATATELALLFPGLVKTIVFQSPPAFPAAMRTELVERYPVEADPVWDGSHLTRVWHHMRDQEFWWPWFDRKAATARTHKLATDPWVLTRRVRESLMQPCNYAAVWKAILQYPLLENMPLIECKTKVTSVVGDLFERWVDGACGVLNEKKPVSLPEKIDARARALHAMYDEPDG
;
A
#
# COMPACT_ATOMS: atom_id res chain seq x y z
N MET A 1 17.50 12.26 40.05
CA MET A 1 16.64 12.62 38.90
C MET A 1 16.90 11.59 37.83
N SER A 2 16.00 10.65 37.70
CA SER A 2 16.10 9.54 36.72
C SER A 2 15.81 10.11 35.33
N THR A 3 16.78 10.03 34.42
CA THR A 3 16.58 10.30 33.00
C THR A 3 15.73 9.16 32.45
N ALA A 4 14.42 9.33 32.44
CA ALA A 4 13.53 8.49 31.66
C ALA A 4 13.92 8.70 30.19
N GLY A 5 14.63 7.71 29.61
CA GLY A 5 14.91 7.67 28.20
C GLY A 5 13.57 7.74 27.46
N THR A 6 13.40 8.78 26.66
CA THR A 6 12.27 8.92 25.75
C THR A 6 12.30 7.71 24.80
N ARG A 7 11.45 6.71 25.08
CA ARG A 7 11.17 5.64 24.11
C ARG A 7 10.58 6.31 22.87
N GLU A 8 11.33 6.38 21.79
CA GLU A 8 10.78 6.74 20.49
C GLU A 8 9.62 5.78 20.21
N SER A 9 8.43 6.29 20.16
CA SER A 9 7.22 5.52 19.91
C SER A 9 7.22 5.10 18.45
N LYS A 10 7.45 3.82 18.19
CA LYS A 10 7.45 3.27 16.83
C LYS A 10 6.06 3.37 16.22
N ILE A 11 5.93 4.00 15.05
CA ILE A 11 4.69 4.04 14.28
C ILE A 11 4.38 2.63 13.78
N LYS A 12 3.21 2.10 14.15
CA LYS A 12 2.70 0.80 13.69
C LYS A 12 1.46 0.99 12.83
N ARG A 13 1.38 0.21 11.76
CA ARG A 13 0.27 0.21 10.80
C ARG A 13 -0.72 -0.89 11.15
N HIS A 14 -1.99 -0.63 10.92
CA HIS A 14 -3.11 -1.50 11.25
C HIS A 14 -4.22 -1.36 10.23
N PHE A 15 -5.10 -2.34 10.21
CA PHE A 15 -6.40 -2.25 9.57
C PHE A 15 -7.51 -2.42 10.59
N THR A 16 -8.66 -1.83 10.31
CA THR A 16 -9.92 -2.13 10.99
C THR A 16 -11.04 -2.28 9.95
N GLN A 17 -12.06 -3.05 10.29
CA GLN A 17 -13.23 -3.29 9.44
C GLN A 17 -14.37 -2.37 9.86
N VAL A 18 -14.82 -1.53 8.94
CA VAL A 18 -15.93 -0.59 9.16
C VAL A 18 -17.01 -0.86 8.12
N ARG A 19 -18.11 -1.47 8.52
CA ARG A 19 -19.21 -1.89 7.62
C ARG A 19 -18.74 -2.63 6.37
N GLY A 20 -17.82 -3.58 6.53
CA GLY A 20 -17.28 -4.38 5.44
C GLY A 20 -16.22 -3.67 4.59
N ARG A 21 -15.80 -2.46 4.95
CA ARG A 21 -14.70 -1.73 4.31
C ARG A 21 -13.43 -1.83 5.15
N ASN A 22 -12.28 -2.03 4.51
CA ASN A 22 -10.98 -1.91 5.16
C ASN A 22 -10.69 -0.42 5.39
N VAL A 23 -10.31 -0.07 6.60
CA VAL A 23 -9.75 1.25 6.96
C VAL A 23 -8.34 1.02 7.46
N HIS A 24 -7.37 1.54 6.73
CA HIS A 24 -5.96 1.52 7.10
C HIS A 24 -5.62 2.74 7.96
N TYR A 25 -4.79 2.54 8.98
CA TYR A 25 -4.30 3.62 9.83
C TYR A 25 -2.92 3.30 10.41
N ALA A 26 -2.18 4.36 10.72
CA ALA A 26 -0.93 4.28 11.46
C ALA A 26 -1.16 4.77 12.90
N ARG A 27 -0.73 3.99 13.89
CA ARG A 27 -0.85 4.31 15.33
C ARG A 27 0.53 4.49 15.95
N ALA A 28 0.67 5.48 16.84
CA ALA A 28 1.87 5.70 17.63
C ALA A 28 1.54 6.41 18.95
N GLY A 29 2.37 6.22 19.96
CA GLY A 29 2.28 6.91 21.24
C GLY A 29 1.24 6.36 22.21
N GLU A 30 1.19 7.00 23.37
CA GLU A 30 0.25 6.73 24.46
C GLU A 30 -0.29 8.08 24.97
N GLY A 31 -1.56 8.11 25.41
CA GLY A 31 -2.20 9.32 25.93
C GLY A 31 -3.58 9.57 25.30
N PRO A 32 -4.03 10.84 25.29
CA PRO A 32 -5.30 11.24 24.67
C PRO A 32 -5.36 10.92 23.19
N ALA A 33 -6.56 10.57 22.68
CA ALA A 33 -6.77 10.22 21.30
C ALA A 33 -6.64 11.42 20.35
N LEU A 34 -5.74 11.33 19.37
CA LEU A 34 -5.58 12.31 18.29
C LEU A 34 -5.74 11.64 16.93
N LEU A 35 -6.79 12.00 16.21
CA LEU A 35 -6.99 11.59 14.83
C LEU A 35 -6.29 12.56 13.88
N MET A 36 -5.52 12.02 12.91
CA MET A 36 -4.78 12.81 11.93
C MET A 36 -5.29 12.48 10.52
N LEU A 37 -5.80 13.49 9.82
CA LEU A 37 -6.45 13.38 8.51
C LEU A 37 -5.62 14.11 7.44
N HIS A 38 -5.17 13.37 6.44
CA HIS A 38 -4.23 13.84 5.43
C HIS A 38 -4.88 14.67 4.32
N ALA A 39 -4.04 15.39 3.56
CA ALA A 39 -4.43 16.06 2.31
C ALA A 39 -4.69 15.05 1.17
N ALA A 40 -5.54 15.39 0.20
CA ALA A 40 -5.63 14.68 -1.07
C ALA A 40 -4.67 15.31 -2.12
N PRO A 41 -4.12 14.51 -3.04
CA PRO A 41 -4.26 13.09 -3.26
C PRO A 41 -3.13 12.25 -2.62
N CYS A 42 -2.98 12.31 -1.32
CA CYS A 42 -1.97 11.59 -0.53
C CYS A 42 -2.61 10.49 0.32
N SER A 43 -1.79 9.83 1.15
CA SER A 43 -2.23 8.91 2.21
C SER A 43 -1.74 9.37 3.59
N SER A 44 -2.07 8.63 4.64
CA SER A 44 -1.59 8.88 6.01
C SER A 44 -0.06 8.88 6.15
N LYS A 45 0.67 8.31 5.19
CA LYS A 45 2.14 8.29 5.17
C LYS A 45 2.76 9.68 5.22
N VAL A 46 2.09 10.69 4.64
CA VAL A 46 2.58 12.09 4.69
C VAL A 46 2.53 12.70 6.09
N MET A 47 1.78 12.07 7.01
CA MET A 47 1.67 12.50 8.40
C MET A 47 2.80 11.97 9.29
N ALA A 48 3.56 10.96 8.84
CA ALA A 48 4.56 10.29 9.69
C ALA A 48 5.55 11.26 10.39
N PRO A 49 6.13 12.28 9.73
CA PRO A 49 7.08 13.19 10.40
C PRO A 49 6.47 14.01 11.53
N ILE A 50 5.18 14.38 11.43
CA ILE A 50 4.48 15.11 12.50
C ILE A 50 3.86 14.14 13.50
N GLN A 51 3.49 12.95 13.09
CA GLN A 51 3.02 11.90 13.98
C GLN A 51 4.09 11.51 15.02
N GLU A 52 5.36 11.45 14.63
CA GLU A 52 6.47 11.22 15.56
C GLU A 52 6.55 12.29 16.66
N ILE A 53 6.22 13.54 16.33
CA ILE A 53 6.21 14.64 17.31
C ILE A 53 4.99 14.54 18.21
N PHE A 54 3.81 14.34 17.65
CA PHE A 54 2.56 14.27 18.39
C PHE A 54 2.47 13.02 19.27
N SER A 55 3.06 11.90 18.85
CA SER A 55 3.06 10.63 19.59
C SER A 55 3.78 10.68 20.94
N ARG A 56 4.45 11.79 21.25
CA ARG A 56 5.09 12.00 22.57
C ARG A 56 4.08 12.22 23.68
N ASP A 57 2.89 12.73 23.36
CA ASP A 57 1.85 13.07 24.35
C ASP A 57 0.47 12.54 23.99
N PHE A 58 0.29 12.05 22.77
CA PHE A 58 -0.99 11.54 22.25
C PHE A 58 -0.87 10.10 21.80
N THR A 59 -1.96 9.34 21.93
CA THR A 59 -2.16 8.18 21.05
C THR A 59 -2.68 8.69 19.72
N THR A 60 -1.82 8.68 18.73
CA THR A 60 -2.12 9.21 17.39
C THR A 60 -2.66 8.12 16.46
N PHE A 61 -3.64 8.48 15.63
CA PHE A 61 -4.23 7.64 14.60
C PHE A 61 -4.21 8.41 13.28
N ALA A 62 -3.20 8.17 12.44
CA ALA A 62 -3.16 8.73 11.10
C ALA A 62 -3.92 7.80 10.14
N ILE A 63 -5.13 8.22 9.74
CA ILE A 63 -6.06 7.40 8.95
C ILE A 63 -5.90 7.71 7.46
N ASP A 64 -5.85 6.66 6.62
CA ASP A 64 -6.07 6.83 5.18
C ASP A 64 -7.55 7.17 4.94
N LEU A 65 -7.81 8.35 4.38
CA LEU A 65 -9.16 8.74 3.99
C LEU A 65 -9.75 7.74 2.99
N PRO A 66 -11.08 7.57 2.94
CA PRO A 66 -11.70 6.60 2.05
C PRO A 66 -11.23 6.71 0.61
N GLY A 67 -10.79 5.58 0.03
CA GLY A 67 -10.27 5.49 -1.34
C GLY A 67 -8.85 6.00 -1.56
N PHE A 68 -8.14 6.37 -0.49
CA PHE A 68 -6.71 6.67 -0.52
C PHE A 68 -5.88 5.64 0.23
N GLY A 69 -4.59 5.58 -0.09
CA GLY A 69 -3.66 4.64 0.52
C GLY A 69 -4.15 3.20 0.42
N LEU A 70 -4.35 2.56 1.56
CA LEU A 70 -4.84 1.18 1.64
C LEU A 70 -6.29 1.09 2.17
N SER A 71 -6.98 2.23 2.34
CA SER A 71 -8.39 2.25 2.74
C SER A 71 -9.34 2.04 1.56
N SER A 72 -10.39 1.25 1.78
CA SER A 72 -11.47 1.06 0.81
C SER A 72 -12.21 2.36 0.52
N SER A 73 -12.68 2.53 -0.71
CA SER A 73 -13.54 3.65 -1.11
C SER A 73 -14.90 3.61 -0.41
N LEU A 74 -15.52 4.79 -0.27
CA LEU A 74 -16.95 4.88 0.05
C LEU A 74 -17.80 4.41 -1.14
N PRO A 75 -19.01 3.89 -0.88
CA PRO A 75 -19.97 3.62 -1.94
C PRO A 75 -20.41 4.92 -2.64
N GLY A 76 -20.83 4.82 -3.88
CA GLY A 76 -21.27 5.95 -4.68
C GLY A 76 -20.15 6.66 -5.45
N ASP A 77 -20.54 7.60 -6.33
CA ASP A 77 -19.62 8.24 -7.28
C ASP A 77 -19.19 9.65 -6.88
N ALA A 78 -19.93 10.30 -5.97
CA ALA A 78 -19.65 11.67 -5.54
C ALA A 78 -19.86 11.83 -4.02
N PRO A 79 -19.03 11.18 -3.17
CA PRO A 79 -19.15 11.34 -1.73
C PRO A 79 -18.92 12.80 -1.35
N THR A 80 -19.72 13.29 -0.42
CA THR A 80 -19.59 14.64 0.14
C THR A 80 -18.61 14.64 1.32
N THR A 81 -18.17 15.82 1.74
CA THR A 81 -17.37 15.97 2.98
C THR A 81 -18.14 15.44 4.21
N GLN A 82 -19.48 15.56 4.20
CA GLN A 82 -20.37 15.00 5.22
C GLN A 82 -20.30 13.47 5.26
N ASP A 83 -20.38 12.80 4.11
CA ASP A 83 -20.28 11.33 4.02
C ASP A 83 -18.92 10.83 4.52
N ILE A 84 -17.86 11.59 4.23
CA ILE A 84 -16.53 11.27 4.72
C ILE A 84 -16.46 11.45 6.24
N ALA A 85 -17.00 12.54 6.79
CA ALA A 85 -17.06 12.77 8.24
C ALA A 85 -17.88 11.69 8.97
N ASP A 86 -19.00 11.24 8.38
CA ASP A 86 -19.77 10.10 8.91
C ASP A 86 -18.95 8.81 8.93
N SER A 87 -18.18 8.53 7.87
CA SER A 87 -17.26 7.40 7.82
C SER A 87 -16.14 7.47 8.87
N ILE A 88 -15.64 8.68 9.18
CA ILE A 88 -14.68 8.88 10.27
C ILE A 88 -15.34 8.58 11.62
N LEU A 89 -16.58 9.01 11.86
CA LEU A 89 -17.30 8.66 13.09
C LEU A 89 -17.46 7.14 13.26
N GLU A 90 -17.82 6.44 12.20
CA GLU A 90 -17.90 4.97 12.19
C GLU A 90 -16.56 4.33 12.56
N THR A 91 -15.47 4.87 12.00
CA THR A 91 -14.11 4.41 12.31
C THR A 91 -13.75 4.65 13.78
N VAL A 92 -14.03 5.84 14.30
CA VAL A 92 -13.84 6.21 15.71
C VAL A 92 -14.60 5.25 16.63
N ASN A 93 -15.85 4.94 16.29
CA ASN A 93 -16.66 3.97 17.06
C ASN A 93 -16.07 2.57 17.03
N THR A 94 -15.63 2.10 15.85
CA THR A 94 -15.03 0.77 15.68
C THR A 94 -13.71 0.64 16.45
N LEU A 95 -12.92 1.73 16.52
CA LEU A 95 -11.70 1.77 17.32
C LEU A 95 -11.94 1.92 18.83
N GLY A 96 -13.21 1.99 19.27
CA GLY A 96 -13.59 2.14 20.68
C GLY A 96 -13.21 3.51 21.26
N LEU A 97 -13.04 4.52 20.41
CA LEU A 97 -12.72 5.88 20.84
C LEU A 97 -14.00 6.64 21.12
N ASN A 98 -14.02 7.44 22.19
CA ASN A 98 -15.20 8.20 22.58
C ASN A 98 -15.04 9.68 22.17
N LYS A 99 -14.33 10.48 22.92
CA LYS A 99 -14.05 11.87 22.60
C LYS A 99 -12.61 12.01 22.10
N ILE A 100 -12.42 12.63 20.92
CA ILE A 100 -11.15 12.71 20.22
C ILE A 100 -10.75 14.15 19.91
N ALA A 101 -9.45 14.41 19.83
CA ALA A 101 -8.93 15.58 19.13
C ALA A 101 -8.69 15.23 17.65
N LEU A 102 -8.79 16.22 16.76
CA LEU A 102 -8.53 16.05 15.33
C LEU A 102 -7.46 17.04 14.85
N TYR A 103 -6.54 16.51 14.06
CA TYR A 103 -5.62 17.29 13.25
C TYR A 103 -5.90 17.02 11.77
N GLY A 104 -6.09 18.06 10.98
CA GLY A 104 -6.40 17.90 9.56
C GLY A 104 -5.59 18.84 8.67
N ARG A 105 -5.13 18.30 7.53
CA ARG A 105 -4.46 19.10 6.49
C ARG A 105 -5.30 19.13 5.21
N HIS A 106 -5.50 20.33 4.65
CA HIS A 106 -6.21 20.56 3.38
C HIS A 106 -7.55 19.78 3.33
N THR A 107 -7.69 18.77 2.48
CA THR A 107 -8.90 17.93 2.42
C THR A 107 -9.26 17.36 3.78
N GLY A 108 -8.26 16.84 4.52
CA GLY A 108 -8.46 16.33 5.88
C GLY A 108 -8.89 17.41 6.87
N ALA A 109 -8.48 18.68 6.67
CA ALA A 109 -8.94 19.81 7.47
C ALA A 109 -10.44 20.07 7.25
N GLY A 110 -10.92 20.01 6.00
CA GLY A 110 -12.35 20.10 5.69
C GLY A 110 -13.16 19.00 6.38
N VAL A 111 -12.67 17.76 6.34
CA VAL A 111 -13.31 16.61 7.00
C VAL A 111 -13.31 16.77 8.53
N ALA A 112 -12.20 17.23 9.14
CA ALA A 112 -12.10 17.44 10.58
C ALA A 112 -13.06 18.53 11.08
N VAL A 113 -13.17 19.64 10.34
CA VAL A 113 -14.11 20.73 10.65
C VAL A 113 -15.55 20.26 10.52
N GLU A 114 -15.88 19.51 9.46
CA GLU A 114 -17.22 18.95 9.28
C GLU A 114 -17.57 17.92 10.36
N PHE A 115 -16.62 17.11 10.80
CA PHE A 115 -16.78 16.21 11.93
C PHE A 115 -17.13 16.99 13.22
N ALA A 116 -16.38 18.05 13.54
CA ALA A 116 -16.62 18.86 14.72
C ALA A 116 -17.98 19.58 14.68
N ARG A 117 -18.43 20.01 13.50
CA ARG A 117 -19.75 20.62 13.31
C ARG A 117 -20.88 19.63 13.58
N ARG A 118 -20.75 18.40 13.04
CA ARG A 118 -21.82 17.37 13.12
C ARG A 118 -21.84 16.64 14.45
N PHE A 119 -20.66 16.44 15.05
CA PHE A 119 -20.48 15.60 16.24
C PHE A 119 -19.68 16.35 17.34
N PRO A 120 -20.14 17.54 17.77
CA PRO A 120 -19.37 18.36 18.72
C PRO A 120 -19.10 17.67 20.06
N GLU A 121 -19.98 16.77 20.50
CA GLU A 121 -19.82 15.99 21.73
C GLU A 121 -18.70 14.94 21.63
N ARG A 122 -18.37 14.51 20.40
CA ARG A 122 -17.32 13.53 20.10
C ARG A 122 -15.96 14.21 19.83
N CYS A 123 -15.94 15.56 19.77
CA CYS A 123 -14.77 16.35 19.45
C CYS A 123 -14.31 17.16 20.64
N SER A 124 -13.05 16.99 21.08
CA SER A 124 -12.46 17.86 22.11
C SER A 124 -11.91 19.14 21.50
N MET A 125 -11.27 19.03 20.34
CA MET A 125 -10.67 20.14 19.59
C MET A 125 -10.36 19.72 18.16
N VAL A 126 -10.39 20.68 17.23
CA VAL A 126 -9.79 20.57 15.90
C VAL A 126 -8.66 21.56 15.75
N LEU A 127 -7.53 21.11 15.22
CA LEU A 127 -6.49 21.96 14.68
C LEU A 127 -6.32 21.67 13.19
N THR A 128 -6.39 22.71 12.38
CA THR A 128 -6.18 22.57 10.93
C THR A 128 -4.83 23.18 10.51
N ASP A 129 -4.18 22.58 9.49
CA ASP A 129 -3.07 23.18 8.76
C ASP A 129 -3.50 23.33 7.29
N GLY A 130 -3.86 24.57 6.89
CA GLY A 130 -4.35 24.88 5.56
C GLY A 130 -5.81 24.46 5.30
N PHE A 131 -6.76 24.96 6.11
CA PHE A 131 -8.18 24.71 5.86
C PHE A 131 -8.62 25.28 4.51
N PRO A 132 -9.19 24.45 3.60
CA PRO A 132 -9.56 24.90 2.27
C PRO A 132 -10.81 25.80 2.31
N VAL A 133 -10.62 27.03 1.85
CA VAL A 133 -11.69 28.01 1.73
C VAL A 133 -11.70 28.53 0.31
N PHE A 134 -12.85 28.42 -0.34
CA PHE A 134 -13.10 28.98 -1.65
C PHE A 134 -14.19 30.03 -1.54
N ALA A 135 -14.00 31.19 -2.19
CA ALA A 135 -15.05 32.21 -2.27
C ALA A 135 -16.28 31.64 -3.00
N ASP A 136 -16.02 30.91 -4.09
CA ASP A 136 -17.00 30.14 -4.83
C ASP A 136 -16.52 28.70 -4.97
N PRO A 137 -17.35 27.67 -4.67
CA PRO A 137 -17.05 26.28 -4.96
C PRO A 137 -16.76 26.05 -6.44
N TYR A 138 -15.90 25.09 -6.74
CA TYR A 138 -15.61 24.74 -8.13
C TYR A 138 -16.83 24.13 -8.81
N SER A 139 -17.13 24.57 -10.05
CA SER A 139 -18.13 23.92 -10.89
C SER A 139 -17.70 22.51 -11.32
N ASP A 140 -18.65 21.70 -11.78
CA ASP A 140 -18.34 20.35 -12.25
C ASP A 140 -17.42 20.36 -13.50
N GLU A 141 -17.56 21.36 -14.36
CA GLU A 141 -16.68 21.57 -15.53
C GLU A 141 -15.25 21.88 -15.07
N ARG A 142 -15.10 22.78 -14.09
CA ARG A 142 -13.79 23.12 -13.52
C ARG A 142 -13.14 21.93 -12.82
N LEU A 143 -13.93 21.11 -12.12
CA LEU A 143 -13.46 19.89 -11.48
C LEU A 143 -13.04 18.83 -12.51
N ALA A 144 -13.75 18.71 -13.63
CA ALA A 144 -13.37 17.79 -14.69
C ALA A 144 -12.01 18.16 -15.33
N GLU A 145 -11.71 19.46 -15.46
CA GLU A 145 -10.42 19.95 -15.93
C GLU A 145 -9.30 19.70 -14.92
N TYR A 146 -9.55 19.98 -13.62
CA TYR A 146 -8.57 19.89 -12.56
C TYR A 146 -8.28 18.44 -12.14
N LEU A 147 -9.32 17.59 -12.07
CA LEU A 147 -9.26 16.20 -11.66
C LEU A 147 -9.41 15.27 -12.87
N LYS A 148 -8.47 15.34 -13.80
CA LYS A 148 -8.47 14.47 -14.98
C LYS A 148 -8.40 13.00 -14.57
N PRO A 149 -9.11 12.09 -15.28
CA PRO A 149 -8.99 10.66 -15.05
C PRO A 149 -7.59 10.15 -15.39
N ILE A 150 -7.20 9.06 -14.74
CA ILE A 150 -6.05 8.27 -15.16
C ILE A 150 -6.52 7.40 -16.34
N GLU A 151 -5.84 7.53 -17.46
CA GLU A 151 -6.11 6.76 -18.67
C GLU A 151 -4.83 5.98 -19.04
N PRO A 152 -4.71 4.72 -18.60
CA PRO A 152 -3.55 3.92 -18.93
C PRO A 152 -3.39 3.76 -20.44
N HIS A 153 -2.19 4.02 -20.92
CA HIS A 153 -1.84 3.98 -22.34
C HIS A 153 -0.77 2.93 -22.59
N TRP A 154 -0.80 2.33 -23.78
CA TRP A 154 0.07 1.22 -24.16
C TRP A 154 1.57 1.52 -24.11
N ASP A 155 1.96 2.80 -24.23
CA ASP A 155 3.35 3.27 -24.20
C ASP A 155 3.82 3.71 -22.80
N GLY A 156 2.94 3.67 -21.77
CA GLY A 156 3.27 4.09 -20.41
C GLY A 156 3.30 5.60 -20.19
N SER A 157 2.89 6.42 -21.18
CA SER A 157 2.90 7.91 -21.08
C SER A 157 2.08 8.46 -19.93
N HIS A 158 1.01 7.76 -19.51
CA HIS A 158 0.20 8.11 -18.35
C HIS A 158 1.01 8.14 -17.04
N LEU A 159 2.09 7.37 -16.92
CA LEU A 159 2.95 7.35 -15.73
C LEU A 159 3.75 8.66 -15.59
N LEU A 160 4.27 9.19 -16.71
CA LEU A 160 4.91 10.50 -16.72
C LEU A 160 3.90 11.61 -16.45
N TRP A 161 2.68 11.49 -17.00
CA TRP A 161 1.63 12.46 -16.71
C TRP A 161 1.30 12.49 -15.21
N ILE A 162 1.19 11.33 -14.54
CA ILE A 162 0.94 11.24 -13.10
C ILE A 162 2.10 11.84 -12.30
N TRP A 163 3.34 11.56 -12.68
CA TRP A 163 4.53 12.13 -12.07
C TRP A 163 4.49 13.65 -12.07
N PHE A 164 4.32 14.25 -13.25
CA PHE A 164 4.28 15.71 -13.37
C PHE A 164 3.00 16.29 -12.77
N ARG A 165 1.85 15.62 -12.88
CA ARG A 165 0.61 16.03 -12.22
C ARG A 165 0.82 16.18 -10.71
N TYR A 166 1.49 15.22 -10.06
CA TYR A 166 1.75 15.29 -8.62
C TYR A 166 2.84 16.32 -8.30
N ARG A 167 3.91 16.39 -9.08
CA ARG A 167 4.97 17.37 -8.93
C ARG A 167 4.46 18.80 -9.08
N GLU A 168 3.68 19.08 -10.12
CA GLU A 168 3.21 20.43 -10.43
C GLU A 168 2.29 21.02 -9.34
N GLN A 169 1.60 20.22 -8.55
CA GLN A 169 0.83 20.76 -7.41
C GLN A 169 1.71 21.34 -6.28
N HIS A 170 3.02 21.06 -6.30
CA HIS A 170 4.00 21.67 -5.40
C HIS A 170 4.72 22.88 -6.06
N VAL A 171 4.49 23.10 -7.35
CA VAL A 171 5.07 24.21 -8.11
C VAL A 171 4.05 25.31 -8.36
N PHE A 172 2.78 24.94 -8.59
CA PHE A 172 1.70 25.85 -8.92
C PHE A 172 0.44 25.56 -8.11
N TRP A 173 -0.32 26.62 -7.80
CA TRP A 173 -1.65 26.48 -7.25
C TRP A 173 -2.67 27.39 -7.93
N PRO A 174 -3.70 26.85 -8.59
CA PRO A 174 -3.89 25.41 -8.87
C PRO A 174 -2.87 24.87 -9.87
N TRP A 175 -2.57 23.55 -9.80
CA TRP A 175 -1.48 22.92 -10.56
C TRP A 175 -1.57 23.08 -12.08
N ASP A 176 -2.77 23.24 -12.61
CA ASP A 176 -3.08 23.39 -14.03
C ASP A 176 -3.03 24.86 -14.52
N ARG A 177 -2.58 25.79 -13.69
CA ARG A 177 -2.30 27.19 -14.01
C ARG A 177 -0.80 27.43 -13.90
N GLN A 178 -0.10 27.17 -15.01
CA GLN A 178 1.36 27.17 -15.05
C GLN A 178 1.90 28.54 -15.49
N ASP A 179 1.70 29.55 -14.64
CA ASP A 179 2.18 30.91 -14.83
C ASP A 179 2.77 31.49 -13.52
N ASN A 180 3.39 32.68 -13.60
CA ASN A 180 4.07 33.29 -12.46
C ASN A 180 3.12 33.71 -11.33
N GLU A 181 1.85 34.00 -11.62
CA GLU A 181 0.86 34.43 -10.60
C GLU A 181 0.44 33.26 -9.70
N HIS A 182 0.44 32.07 -10.28
CA HIS A 182 0.04 30.82 -9.60
C HIS A 182 1.23 30.03 -9.03
N ARG A 183 2.47 30.55 -9.18
CA ARG A 183 3.65 29.89 -8.63
C ARG A 183 3.58 29.82 -7.10
N ALA A 184 3.77 28.62 -6.56
CA ALA A 184 3.84 28.38 -5.13
C ALA A 184 5.16 28.95 -4.55
N ASP A 185 5.09 29.49 -3.34
CA ASP A 185 6.26 29.96 -2.58
C ASP A 185 6.77 28.85 -1.67
N THR A 186 7.09 27.71 -2.27
CA THR A 186 7.60 26.51 -1.58
C THR A 186 8.67 25.84 -2.41
N ASP A 187 9.56 25.09 -1.75
CA ASP A 187 10.52 24.22 -2.43
C ASP A 187 9.82 23.02 -3.07
N VAL A 188 10.35 22.54 -4.18
CA VAL A 188 9.90 21.28 -4.77
C VAL A 188 10.39 20.13 -3.88
N PRO A 189 9.50 19.21 -3.46
CA PRO A 189 9.89 18.08 -2.64
C PRO A 189 10.89 17.15 -3.36
N SER A 190 11.54 16.27 -2.59
CA SER A 190 12.46 15.27 -3.13
C SER A 190 11.78 14.31 -4.10
N ASP A 191 12.58 13.69 -4.98
CA ASP A 191 12.10 12.71 -5.96
C ASP A 191 11.39 11.52 -5.28
N ASP A 192 11.88 11.08 -4.11
CA ASP A 192 11.23 10.04 -3.30
C ASP A 192 9.83 10.46 -2.81
N PHE A 193 9.67 11.73 -2.44
CA PHE A 193 8.37 12.23 -2.02
C PHE A 193 7.41 12.29 -3.21
N ILE A 194 7.87 12.79 -4.36
CA ILE A 194 7.06 12.85 -5.60
C ILE A 194 6.70 11.44 -6.05
N HIS A 195 7.66 10.50 -6.00
CA HIS A 195 7.40 9.10 -6.33
C HIS A 195 6.29 8.50 -5.49
N ARG A 196 6.37 8.64 -4.16
CA ARG A 196 5.34 8.14 -3.25
C ARG A 196 3.95 8.68 -3.58
N GLY A 197 3.84 9.98 -3.82
CA GLY A 197 2.57 10.58 -4.20
C GLY A 197 2.04 10.11 -5.57
N ALA A 198 2.92 9.90 -6.55
CA ALA A 198 2.54 9.33 -7.84
C ALA A 198 2.01 7.89 -7.69
N ILE A 199 2.67 7.06 -6.88
CA ILE A 199 2.21 5.69 -6.57
C ILE A 199 0.89 5.71 -5.80
N GLU A 200 0.69 6.63 -4.86
CA GLU A 200 -0.58 6.77 -4.10
C GLU A 200 -1.76 7.18 -5.01
N ILE A 201 -1.52 8.03 -6.01
CA ILE A 201 -2.53 8.33 -7.05
C ILE A 201 -2.85 7.07 -7.86
N LEU A 202 -1.83 6.30 -8.27
CA LEU A 202 -2.02 5.03 -8.97
C LEU A 202 -2.76 3.99 -8.11
N GLN A 203 -2.54 3.96 -6.79
CA GLN A 203 -3.27 3.08 -5.88
C GLN A 203 -4.75 3.43 -5.77
N ALA A 204 -5.04 4.72 -5.69
CA ALA A 204 -6.41 5.21 -5.65
C ALA A 204 -7.14 5.07 -7.00
N GLU A 205 -6.40 4.83 -8.09
CA GLU A 205 -6.91 4.78 -9.46
C GLU A 205 -7.81 6.01 -9.75
N ASN A 206 -8.88 5.87 -10.49
CA ASN A 206 -9.83 6.97 -10.71
C ASN A 206 -10.67 7.35 -9.47
N GLY A 207 -10.59 6.56 -8.40
CA GLY A 207 -11.19 6.87 -7.09
C GLY A 207 -10.63 8.12 -6.42
N TYR A 208 -9.37 8.51 -6.72
CA TYR A 208 -8.76 9.73 -6.16
C TYR A 208 -9.61 10.98 -6.42
N ARG A 209 -10.32 11.02 -7.55
CA ARG A 209 -11.16 12.14 -7.98
C ARG A 209 -12.35 12.37 -7.06
N LYS A 210 -12.93 11.28 -6.52
CA LYS A 210 -14.19 11.29 -5.75
C LYS A 210 -14.05 12.09 -4.46
N VAL A 211 -13.14 11.69 -3.60
CA VAL A 211 -12.91 12.35 -2.29
C VAL A 211 -12.21 13.70 -2.47
N TYR A 212 -11.31 13.82 -3.44
CA TYR A 212 -10.65 15.10 -3.70
C TYR A 212 -11.65 16.16 -4.18
N ALA A 213 -12.61 15.81 -5.03
CA ALA A 213 -13.65 16.72 -5.49
C ALA A 213 -14.52 17.25 -4.33
N SER A 214 -14.74 16.44 -3.28
CA SER A 214 -15.54 16.87 -2.13
C SER A 214 -14.96 18.10 -1.42
N ALA A 215 -13.63 18.21 -1.36
CA ALA A 215 -12.93 19.34 -0.75
C ALA A 215 -13.18 20.66 -1.52
N PHE A 216 -13.28 20.61 -2.84
CA PHE A 216 -13.55 21.79 -3.69
C PHE A 216 -15.01 22.20 -3.72
N ARG A 217 -15.92 21.27 -3.41
CA ARG A 217 -17.36 21.51 -3.29
C ARG A 217 -17.78 21.92 -1.87
N TYR A 218 -16.88 21.80 -0.90
CA TYR A 218 -17.19 22.07 0.50
C TYR A 218 -17.32 23.56 0.78
N ALA A 219 -18.49 23.98 1.28
CA ALA A 219 -18.78 25.36 1.63
C ALA A 219 -18.19 25.73 3.02
N GLY A 220 -16.87 25.60 3.16
CA GLY A 220 -16.17 25.70 4.44
C GLY A 220 -16.40 27.02 5.21
N LEU A 221 -16.52 28.16 4.53
CA LEU A 221 -16.80 29.45 5.18
C LEU A 221 -18.13 29.49 5.93
N GLN A 222 -19.17 28.87 5.35
CA GLN A 222 -20.52 28.91 5.89
C GLN A 222 -20.64 28.12 7.20
N VAL A 223 -19.77 27.12 7.41
CA VAL A 223 -19.85 26.24 8.58
C VAL A 223 -19.06 26.77 9.78
N ILE A 224 -18.14 27.72 9.58
CA ILE A 224 -17.30 28.24 10.68
C ILE A 224 -18.14 28.85 11.79
N SER A 225 -19.24 29.54 11.44
CA SER A 225 -20.15 30.19 12.40
C SER A 225 -20.94 29.19 13.25
N ASP A 226 -21.10 27.95 12.79
CA ASP A 226 -21.92 26.91 13.42
C ASP A 226 -21.12 25.98 14.36
N LEU A 227 -19.81 26.21 14.46
CA LEU A 227 -18.92 25.37 15.26
C LEU A 227 -19.15 25.57 16.77
N LYS A 228 -19.41 24.47 17.47
CA LYS A 228 -19.57 24.43 18.93
C LYS A 228 -18.32 23.92 19.65
N ALA A 229 -17.57 23.00 19.00
CA ALA A 229 -16.29 22.54 19.52
C ALA A 229 -15.20 23.59 19.24
N PRO A 230 -14.13 23.66 20.05
CA PRO A 230 -12.97 24.50 19.76
C PRO A 230 -12.31 24.12 18.42
N VAL A 231 -12.13 25.08 17.53
CA VAL A 231 -11.42 24.89 16.25
C VAL A 231 -10.40 25.98 16.07
N CYS A 232 -9.13 25.60 15.95
CA CYS A 232 -8.02 26.49 15.65
C CYS A 232 -7.62 26.32 14.17
N PHE A 233 -7.67 27.41 13.40
CA PHE A 233 -7.29 27.43 11.99
C PHE A 233 -5.83 27.87 11.85
N GLY A 234 -4.94 26.88 11.67
CA GLY A 234 -3.53 27.12 11.37
C GLY A 234 -3.32 27.51 9.91
N ASN A 235 -2.49 28.53 9.72
CA ASN A 235 -2.18 29.09 8.41
C ASN A 235 -0.66 29.22 8.26
N ARG A 236 -0.08 28.51 7.31
CA ARG A 236 1.36 28.46 7.08
C ARG A 236 1.77 29.36 5.91
N PRO A 237 2.71 30.29 6.07
CA PRO A 237 3.27 31.04 4.94
C PRO A 237 3.85 30.13 3.88
N GLY A 238 3.49 30.34 2.63
CA GLY A 238 3.87 29.51 1.49
C GLY A 238 2.85 28.42 1.14
N ASP A 239 1.96 28.04 2.08
CA ASP A 239 0.88 27.10 1.78
C ASP A 239 -0.15 27.71 0.81
N SER A 240 -0.72 26.87 -0.06
CA SER A 240 -1.72 27.28 -1.06
C SER A 240 -2.94 27.97 -0.44
N GLN A 241 -3.32 27.61 0.79
CA GLN A 241 -4.46 28.16 1.51
C GLN A 241 -4.11 29.40 2.37
N TYR A 242 -2.83 29.79 2.41
CA TYR A 242 -2.41 30.91 3.27
C TYR A 242 -3.09 32.23 2.92
N LYS A 243 -3.29 32.49 1.62
CA LYS A 243 -3.93 33.74 1.16
C LYS A 243 -5.43 33.80 1.50
N THR A 244 -6.10 32.64 1.59
CA THR A 244 -7.54 32.53 1.82
C THR A 244 -7.93 32.78 3.28
N ARG A 245 -6.98 32.80 4.23
CA ARG A 245 -7.24 33.15 5.64
C ARG A 245 -7.93 34.50 5.83
N LYS A 246 -7.80 35.40 4.88
CA LYS A 246 -8.49 36.72 4.89
C LYS A 246 -10.02 36.60 4.80
N LEU A 247 -10.53 35.46 4.36
CA LEU A 247 -11.96 35.18 4.24
C LEU A 247 -12.57 34.67 5.56
N TYR A 248 -11.76 34.31 6.54
CA TYR A 248 -12.28 33.82 7.81
C TYR A 248 -13.04 34.91 8.55
N PRO A 249 -14.16 34.58 9.24
CA PRO A 249 -14.86 35.54 10.06
C PRO A 249 -13.99 36.06 11.20
N PRO A 250 -14.18 37.32 11.66
CA PRO A 250 -13.31 37.97 12.64
C PRO A 250 -13.21 37.24 14.01
N ASN A 251 -14.21 36.43 14.33
CA ASN A 251 -14.26 35.65 15.59
C ASN A 251 -13.65 34.23 15.44
N ALA A 252 -13.16 33.84 14.26
CA ALA A 252 -12.49 32.58 14.10
C ALA A 252 -11.14 32.57 14.85
N TRP A 253 -10.88 31.51 15.59
CA TRP A 253 -9.58 31.31 16.23
C TRP A 253 -8.54 30.91 15.19
N THR A 254 -7.68 31.85 14.82
CA THR A 254 -6.65 31.66 13.80
C THR A 254 -5.26 31.81 14.38
N ILE A 255 -4.30 31.06 13.83
CA ILE A 255 -2.89 31.17 14.18
C ILE A 255 -2.04 31.12 12.92
N GLU A 256 -0.95 31.90 12.88
CA GLU A 256 0.08 31.77 11.88
C GLU A 256 1.11 30.72 12.32
N LEU A 257 1.28 29.67 11.53
CA LEU A 257 2.22 28.58 11.78
C LEU A 257 3.61 28.93 11.23
N PRO A 258 4.69 28.47 11.85
CA PRO A 258 6.02 28.52 11.26
C PRO A 258 6.07 27.88 9.86
N ARG A 259 6.90 28.41 8.95
CA ARG A 259 7.09 27.84 7.61
C ARG A 259 7.69 26.43 7.68
N ASP A 260 8.65 26.20 8.59
CA ASP A 260 9.24 24.89 8.83
C ASP A 260 8.24 23.94 9.50
N GLN A 261 8.05 22.76 8.89
CA GLN A 261 7.04 21.80 9.33
C GLN A 261 7.29 21.24 10.73
N ARG A 262 8.56 20.99 11.11
CA ARG A 262 8.87 20.43 12.42
C ARG A 262 8.63 21.46 13.53
N THR A 263 9.04 22.70 13.29
CA THR A 263 8.79 23.82 14.20
C THR A 263 7.29 24.07 14.35
N ALA A 264 6.54 24.03 13.25
CA ALA A 264 5.09 24.13 13.29
C ALA A 264 4.45 23.00 14.10
N ALA A 265 4.88 21.75 13.90
CA ALA A 265 4.33 20.60 14.62
C ALA A 265 4.55 20.69 16.15
N VAL A 266 5.63 21.30 16.61
CA VAL A 266 5.83 21.56 18.06
C VAL A 266 4.77 22.51 18.59
N LEU A 267 4.52 23.63 17.90
CA LEU A 267 3.49 24.61 18.27
C LEU A 267 2.07 24.00 18.18
N GLU A 268 1.80 23.26 17.10
CA GLU A 268 0.53 22.56 16.88
C GLU A 268 0.24 21.55 18.01
N ARG A 269 1.25 20.84 18.47
CA ARG A 269 1.16 19.91 19.60
C ARG A 269 0.76 20.65 20.90
N GLU A 270 1.37 21.80 21.20
CA GLU A 270 1.03 22.61 22.37
C GLU A 270 -0.42 23.11 22.33
N ILE A 271 -0.90 23.52 21.16
CA ILE A 271 -2.29 23.95 20.97
C ILE A 271 -3.25 22.77 21.21
N LEU A 272 -2.95 21.59 20.66
CA LEU A 272 -3.78 20.39 20.84
C LEU A 272 -3.87 19.96 22.31
N LEU A 273 -2.83 20.18 23.10
CA LEU A 273 -2.81 19.90 24.54
C LEU A 273 -3.70 20.84 25.38
N MET A 274 -4.14 21.98 24.83
CA MET A 274 -5.03 22.90 25.56
C MET A 274 -6.43 22.29 25.79
N HIS A 275 -6.87 21.36 24.93
CA HIS A 275 -8.16 20.69 25.02
C HIS A 275 -8.01 19.17 24.82
N PRO A 276 -7.45 18.45 25.81
CA PRO A 276 -7.16 17.03 25.65
C PRO A 276 -8.45 16.21 25.46
N ALA A 277 -8.31 15.16 24.66
CA ALA A 277 -9.34 14.15 24.46
C ALA A 277 -9.31 13.08 25.57
N ASP A 278 -10.16 12.07 25.45
CA ASP A 278 -10.12 10.91 26.32
C ASP A 278 -8.84 10.09 26.06
N SER A 279 -8.27 9.53 27.13
CA SER A 279 -7.11 8.63 27.00
C SER A 279 -7.50 7.31 26.37
N VAL A 280 -6.63 6.78 25.51
CA VAL A 280 -6.83 5.49 24.84
C VAL A 280 -6.37 4.35 25.75
N VAL A 281 -7.29 3.46 26.11
CA VAL A 281 -7.03 2.33 27.02
C VAL A 281 -6.75 1.04 26.23
N ALA A 282 -7.37 0.86 25.07
CA ALA A 282 -7.34 -0.40 24.34
C ALA A 282 -6.17 -0.49 23.35
N ALA A 283 -5.48 -1.64 23.33
CA ALA A 283 -4.64 -2.02 22.22
C ALA A 283 -5.50 -2.30 20.96
N PRO A 284 -4.99 -2.11 19.74
CA PRO A 284 -5.73 -2.47 18.53
C PRO A 284 -5.96 -3.97 18.51
N ALA A 285 -7.21 -4.39 18.23
CA ALA A 285 -7.51 -5.80 17.97
C ALA A 285 -6.91 -6.19 16.63
N SER A 286 -6.25 -7.35 16.55
CA SER A 286 -5.81 -7.91 15.29
C SER A 286 -7.01 -8.31 14.43
N ALA A 287 -7.03 -7.93 13.16
CA ALA A 287 -8.07 -8.34 12.24
C ALA A 287 -8.11 -9.86 12.01
N PHE A 288 -7.00 -10.56 12.29
CA PHE A 288 -6.92 -12.03 12.17
C PHE A 288 -7.62 -12.77 13.33
N ALA A 289 -7.87 -12.10 14.46
CA ALA A 289 -8.48 -12.72 15.64
C ALA A 289 -9.95 -13.13 15.45
N SER A 290 -10.64 -12.55 14.48
CA SER A 290 -12.07 -12.78 14.22
C SER A 290 -12.37 -13.87 13.20
N GLY A 291 -11.36 -14.50 12.56
CA GLY A 291 -11.46 -15.65 11.68
C GLY A 291 -12.52 -15.58 10.55
N PRO A 292 -12.72 -14.45 9.84
CA PRO A 292 -13.75 -14.41 8.81
C PRO A 292 -13.34 -15.23 7.58
N ARG A 293 -14.31 -15.90 6.94
CA ARG A 293 -14.12 -16.55 5.63
C ARG A 293 -13.79 -15.56 4.51
N ALA A 294 -14.16 -14.29 4.72
CA ALA A 294 -13.87 -13.22 3.77
C ALA A 294 -12.37 -12.88 3.74
N LEU A 295 -11.92 -12.35 2.61
CA LEU A 295 -10.58 -11.82 2.46
C LEU A 295 -10.35 -10.69 3.48
N THR A 296 -9.34 -10.87 4.32
CA THR A 296 -8.94 -9.93 5.39
C THR A 296 -7.50 -9.51 5.16
N VAL A 297 -7.17 -8.30 5.60
CA VAL A 297 -5.83 -7.74 5.51
C VAL A 297 -5.44 -7.11 6.84
N ASP A 298 -4.22 -7.37 7.32
CA ASP A 298 -3.62 -6.70 8.47
C ASP A 298 -2.10 -6.89 8.46
N TYR A 299 -1.43 -6.32 9.45
CA TYR A 299 0.00 -6.43 9.63
C TYR A 299 0.36 -7.37 10.77
N LEU A 300 1.45 -8.10 10.59
CA LEU A 300 2.17 -8.79 11.66
C LEU A 300 3.55 -8.16 11.85
N ASP A 301 4.01 -8.10 13.09
CA ASP A 301 5.39 -7.69 13.39
C ASP A 301 6.37 -8.74 12.84
N PHE A 302 7.41 -8.28 12.15
CA PHE A 302 8.49 -9.08 11.66
C PHE A 302 9.80 -8.30 11.81
N ASP A 303 10.74 -8.84 12.58
CA ASP A 303 11.98 -8.17 12.98
C ASP A 303 11.71 -6.77 13.56
N ASP A 304 12.30 -5.75 12.98
CA ASP A 304 12.11 -4.34 13.37
C ASP A 304 11.01 -3.63 12.57
N ASN A 305 10.24 -4.35 11.76
CA ASN A 305 9.21 -3.81 10.87
C ASN A 305 7.89 -4.61 10.94
N GLN A 306 7.03 -4.41 9.97
CA GLN A 306 5.74 -5.09 9.84
C GLN A 306 5.60 -5.71 8.44
N SER A 307 5.10 -6.93 8.42
CA SER A 307 4.70 -7.66 7.22
C SER A 307 3.20 -7.52 7.01
N LEU A 308 2.78 -7.07 5.83
CA LEU A 308 1.37 -7.10 5.45
C LEU A 308 0.99 -8.52 5.04
N LEU A 309 -0.11 -9.03 5.61
CA LEU A 309 -0.69 -10.31 5.25
C LEU A 309 -2.12 -10.11 4.73
N ARG A 310 -2.45 -10.84 3.67
CA ARG A 310 -3.83 -11.06 3.25
C ARG A 310 -4.21 -12.49 3.60
N THR A 311 -5.38 -12.67 4.21
CA THR A 311 -5.84 -13.97 4.65
C THR A 311 -7.29 -14.21 4.26
N ALA A 312 -7.64 -15.47 4.05
CA ALA A 312 -9.03 -15.89 3.83
C ALA A 312 -9.25 -17.27 4.43
N GLY A 313 -10.44 -17.53 4.96
CA GLY A 313 -10.81 -18.85 5.47
C GLY A 313 -10.04 -19.33 6.70
N LEU A 314 -9.51 -18.42 7.55
CA LEU A 314 -8.72 -18.80 8.73
C LEU A 314 -9.51 -19.65 9.76
N ASP A 315 -10.84 -19.68 9.67
CA ASP A 315 -11.75 -20.49 10.51
C ASP A 315 -11.88 -21.95 10.04
N LEU A 316 -11.31 -22.30 8.90
CA LEU A 316 -11.37 -23.66 8.37
C LEU A 316 -10.36 -24.57 9.08
N PRO A 317 -10.73 -25.87 9.30
CA PRO A 317 -9.90 -26.79 10.10
C PRO A 317 -8.75 -27.46 9.31
N SER A 318 -8.64 -27.22 8.01
CA SER A 318 -7.62 -27.84 7.16
C SER A 318 -6.24 -27.18 7.33
N ALA A 319 -5.19 -27.85 6.83
CA ALA A 319 -3.85 -27.29 6.81
C ALA A 319 -3.82 -25.98 6.00
N PRO A 320 -3.15 -24.92 6.49
CA PRO A 320 -3.12 -23.64 5.80
C PRO A 320 -2.29 -23.68 4.52
N LEU A 321 -2.69 -22.88 3.55
CA LEU A 321 -1.99 -22.65 2.29
C LEU A 321 -1.31 -21.27 2.30
N ILE A 322 -0.01 -21.25 2.19
CA ILE A 322 0.77 -20.03 1.96
C ILE A 322 0.81 -19.75 0.46
N VAL A 323 0.35 -18.58 0.04
CA VAL A 323 0.44 -18.11 -1.34
C VAL A 323 1.56 -17.09 -1.45
N LEU A 324 2.64 -17.46 -2.11
CA LEU A 324 3.79 -16.60 -2.37
C LEU A 324 3.65 -15.97 -3.75
N HIS A 325 3.54 -14.64 -3.79
CA HIS A 325 3.40 -13.87 -5.03
C HIS A 325 4.72 -13.83 -5.81
N ASP A 326 4.61 -13.66 -7.11
CA ASP A 326 5.76 -13.40 -7.97
C ASP A 326 6.43 -12.06 -7.62
N LEU A 327 7.74 -12.02 -7.78
CA LEU A 327 8.62 -10.93 -7.41
C LEU A 327 9.32 -10.33 -8.65
N PRO A 328 9.49 -9.00 -8.74
CA PRO A 328 8.95 -7.96 -7.86
C PRO A 328 7.43 -7.80 -8.01
N GLY A 329 6.72 -7.59 -6.91
CA GLY A 329 5.26 -7.45 -6.89
C GLY A 329 4.69 -7.47 -5.48
N SER A 330 3.42 -7.83 -5.35
CA SER A 330 2.76 -8.01 -4.06
C SER A 330 1.62 -9.03 -4.14
N SER A 331 1.16 -9.50 -3.00
CA SER A 331 -0.02 -10.39 -2.92
C SER A 331 -1.32 -9.71 -3.40
N ALA A 332 -1.33 -8.37 -3.52
CA ALA A 332 -2.45 -7.62 -4.09
C ALA A 332 -2.73 -7.96 -5.57
N LEU A 333 -1.76 -8.51 -6.29
CA LEU A 333 -1.94 -8.95 -7.67
C LEU A 333 -2.75 -10.27 -7.78
N HIS A 334 -2.97 -10.97 -6.66
CA HIS A 334 -3.59 -12.30 -6.60
C HIS A 334 -4.85 -12.34 -5.72
N LEU A 335 -5.52 -11.20 -5.47
CA LEU A 335 -6.67 -11.09 -4.55
C LEU A 335 -7.78 -12.10 -4.86
N ASP A 336 -8.16 -12.23 -6.12
CA ASP A 336 -9.24 -13.14 -6.53
C ASP A 336 -8.86 -14.62 -6.29
N LEU A 337 -7.60 -14.97 -6.55
CA LEU A 337 -7.10 -16.32 -6.30
C LEU A 337 -7.05 -16.63 -4.79
N ILE A 338 -6.56 -15.69 -3.98
CA ILE A 338 -6.52 -15.82 -2.52
C ILE A 338 -7.93 -16.00 -1.95
N ALA A 339 -8.89 -15.20 -2.43
CA ALA A 339 -10.29 -15.30 -2.00
C ALA A 339 -10.92 -16.64 -2.39
N GLU A 340 -10.66 -17.15 -3.60
CA GLU A 340 -11.17 -18.47 -4.04
C GLU A 340 -10.53 -19.62 -3.27
N LEU A 341 -9.21 -19.57 -3.05
CA LEU A 341 -8.51 -20.58 -2.25
C LEU A 341 -9.02 -20.61 -0.81
N GLY A 342 -9.30 -19.44 -0.23
CA GLY A 342 -9.83 -19.30 1.14
C GLY A 342 -11.23 -19.89 1.34
N LYS A 343 -11.93 -20.33 0.28
CA LYS A 343 -13.20 -21.07 0.40
C LYS A 343 -13.00 -22.53 0.81
N GLY A 344 -11.82 -23.11 0.56
CA GLY A 344 -11.50 -24.52 0.81
C GLY A 344 -10.50 -24.75 1.94
N CYS A 345 -9.58 -23.83 2.18
CA CYS A 345 -8.58 -23.95 3.27
C CYS A 345 -8.17 -22.58 3.80
N PRO A 346 -7.62 -22.49 5.04
CA PRO A 346 -6.97 -21.27 5.51
C PRO A 346 -5.91 -20.84 4.51
N THR A 347 -6.03 -19.64 3.98
CA THR A 347 -5.11 -19.11 2.96
C THR A 347 -4.44 -17.86 3.49
N ILE A 348 -3.10 -17.80 3.39
CA ILE A 348 -2.25 -16.74 3.92
C ILE A 348 -1.32 -16.27 2.82
N ALA A 349 -1.37 -15.00 2.48
CA ALA A 349 -0.56 -14.40 1.41
C ALA A 349 0.19 -13.16 1.94
N PRO A 350 1.45 -13.29 2.35
CA PRO A 350 2.27 -12.15 2.75
C PRO A 350 2.69 -11.31 1.53
N ASP A 351 2.78 -9.98 1.72
CA ASP A 351 3.70 -9.19 0.90
C ASP A 351 5.11 -9.45 1.44
N LEU A 352 6.02 -9.90 0.61
CA LEU A 352 7.38 -10.22 1.05
C LEU A 352 8.17 -8.95 1.37
N SER A 353 9.08 -9.02 2.35
CA SER A 353 9.86 -7.86 2.85
C SER A 353 10.56 -7.11 1.72
N GLY A 354 10.40 -5.80 1.69
CA GLY A 354 10.89 -4.96 0.61
C GLY A 354 9.98 -4.93 -0.62
N GLN A 355 8.76 -5.50 -0.53
CA GLN A 355 7.78 -5.55 -1.61
C GLN A 355 6.39 -5.11 -1.12
N GLY A 356 5.58 -4.56 -2.04
CA GLY A 356 4.23 -4.13 -1.71
C GLY A 356 4.20 -3.22 -0.47
N ALA A 357 3.31 -3.53 0.46
CA ALA A 357 3.18 -2.77 1.71
C ALA A 357 4.02 -3.33 2.89
N SER A 358 4.88 -4.34 2.65
CA SER A 358 5.83 -4.86 3.64
C SER A 358 7.18 -4.18 3.47
N ALA A 359 7.45 -3.14 4.28
CA ALA A 359 8.72 -2.42 4.18
C ALA A 359 9.92 -3.32 4.51
N LEU A 360 11.05 -3.06 3.87
CA LEU A 360 12.32 -3.68 4.24
C LEU A 360 12.80 -3.08 5.57
N GLY A 361 13.11 -3.92 6.56
CA GLY A 361 13.75 -3.50 7.79
C GLY A 361 15.23 -3.12 7.58
N ARG A 362 16.06 -3.30 8.60
CA ARG A 362 17.50 -3.02 8.51
C ARG A 362 18.27 -4.03 7.66
N GLY A 363 17.61 -5.11 7.21
CA GLY A 363 18.20 -6.16 6.41
C GLY A 363 18.43 -5.77 4.94
N VAL A 364 19.04 -6.72 4.20
CA VAL A 364 19.19 -6.65 2.76
C VAL A 364 18.20 -7.63 2.13
N VAL A 365 17.65 -7.27 0.98
CA VAL A 365 16.77 -8.15 0.21
C VAL A 365 17.49 -9.47 -0.10
N SER A 366 16.92 -10.59 0.34
CA SER A 366 17.45 -11.93 0.08
C SER A 366 16.35 -12.99 0.15
N VAL A 367 16.60 -14.13 -0.48
CA VAL A 367 15.66 -15.28 -0.46
C VAL A 367 15.53 -15.85 0.96
N ASP A 368 16.64 -15.90 1.73
CA ASP A 368 16.65 -16.29 3.15
C ASP A 368 15.77 -15.38 4.01
N LEU A 369 15.84 -14.05 3.84
CA LEU A 369 14.99 -13.10 4.56
C LEU A 369 13.51 -13.40 4.32
N TRP A 370 13.12 -13.64 3.08
CA TRP A 370 11.73 -13.95 2.73
C TRP A 370 11.27 -15.29 3.32
N ALA A 371 12.11 -16.32 3.30
CA ALA A 371 11.80 -17.60 3.92
C ALA A 371 11.57 -17.46 5.44
N ARG A 372 12.43 -16.72 6.14
CA ARG A 372 12.28 -16.43 7.59
C ARG A 372 11.02 -15.61 7.88
N GLN A 373 10.67 -14.64 7.02
CA GLN A 373 9.45 -13.88 7.16
C GLN A 373 8.22 -14.79 7.09
N VAL A 374 8.16 -15.69 6.10
CA VAL A 374 7.06 -16.65 5.96
C VAL A 374 6.98 -17.56 7.21
N ARG A 375 8.12 -18.08 7.69
CA ARG A 375 8.17 -18.87 8.93
C ARG A 375 7.62 -18.11 10.13
N SER A 376 7.99 -16.83 10.28
CA SER A 376 7.50 -15.96 11.35
C SER A 376 5.97 -15.77 11.28
N ALA A 377 5.44 -15.49 10.07
CA ALA A 377 4.00 -15.35 9.86
C ALA A 377 3.22 -16.63 10.21
N VAL A 378 3.73 -17.81 9.81
CA VAL A 378 3.14 -19.12 10.13
C VAL A 378 3.09 -19.34 11.64
N SER A 379 4.20 -19.04 12.35
CA SER A 379 4.27 -19.17 13.81
C SER A 379 3.33 -18.20 14.54
N ALA A 380 3.25 -16.93 14.08
CA ALA A 380 2.39 -15.93 14.71
C ALA A 380 0.89 -16.26 14.57
N LEU A 381 0.54 -17.04 13.55
CA LEU A 381 -0.82 -17.55 13.35
C LEU A 381 -1.05 -18.94 13.97
N ASN A 382 -0.07 -19.47 14.75
CA ASN A 382 -0.13 -20.73 15.47
C ASN A 382 -0.31 -21.97 14.58
N TYR A 383 0.35 -22.00 13.42
CA TYR A 383 0.39 -23.19 12.58
C TYR A 383 1.76 -23.89 12.68
N ASP A 384 1.74 -25.23 12.73
CA ASP A 384 2.94 -26.07 12.79
C ASP A 384 3.40 -26.51 11.40
N GLN A 385 2.45 -26.77 10.51
CA GLN A 385 2.69 -27.20 9.13
C GLN A 385 1.82 -26.45 8.13
N VAL A 386 2.34 -26.24 6.93
CA VAL A 386 1.69 -25.50 5.84
C VAL A 386 1.84 -26.18 4.50
N ASN A 387 0.93 -25.91 3.58
CA ASN A 387 1.12 -26.09 2.16
C ASN A 387 1.60 -24.76 1.54
N VAL A 388 2.29 -24.81 0.41
CA VAL A 388 2.82 -23.61 -0.25
C VAL A 388 2.45 -23.62 -1.74
N LEU A 389 1.85 -22.53 -2.22
CA LEU A 389 1.75 -22.19 -3.62
C LEU A 389 2.81 -21.12 -3.93
N ALA A 390 3.79 -21.47 -4.73
CA ALA A 390 4.84 -20.55 -5.16
C ALA A 390 4.60 -20.13 -6.62
N ILE A 391 4.26 -18.86 -6.83
CA ILE A 391 3.95 -18.32 -8.15
C ILE A 391 5.23 -17.74 -8.77
N GLY A 392 5.61 -18.22 -9.95
CA GLY A 392 6.74 -17.70 -10.72
C GLY A 392 8.04 -17.65 -9.91
N THR A 393 8.57 -16.46 -9.78
CA THR A 393 9.84 -16.18 -9.09
C THR A 393 9.84 -16.51 -7.60
N ALA A 394 8.68 -16.63 -6.97
CA ALA A 394 8.59 -17.06 -5.56
C ALA A 394 9.01 -18.51 -5.33
N ALA A 395 9.27 -19.27 -6.39
CA ALA A 395 9.83 -20.62 -6.32
C ALA A 395 11.15 -20.66 -5.50
N ALA A 396 11.98 -19.63 -5.60
CA ALA A 396 13.20 -19.49 -4.80
C ALA A 396 12.88 -19.42 -3.30
N THR A 397 11.91 -18.59 -2.91
CA THR A 397 11.50 -18.44 -1.50
C THR A 397 10.88 -19.72 -0.94
N ALA A 398 10.05 -20.41 -1.72
CA ALA A 398 9.44 -21.68 -1.29
C ALA A 398 10.47 -22.80 -1.12
N THR A 399 11.45 -22.87 -2.03
CA THR A 399 12.56 -23.81 -1.93
C THR A 399 13.39 -23.55 -0.68
N GLU A 400 13.81 -22.30 -0.46
CA GLU A 400 14.59 -21.90 0.71
C GLU A 400 13.82 -22.15 2.03
N LEU A 401 12.53 -21.88 2.05
CA LEU A 401 11.66 -22.14 3.20
C LEU A 401 11.69 -23.63 3.60
N ALA A 402 11.57 -24.52 2.62
CA ALA A 402 11.61 -25.96 2.88
C ALA A 402 12.99 -26.45 3.35
N LEU A 403 14.07 -25.87 2.82
CA LEU A 403 15.43 -26.23 3.21
C LEU A 403 15.80 -25.70 4.60
N LEU A 404 15.43 -24.46 4.92
CA LEU A 404 15.74 -23.86 6.23
C LEU A 404 14.88 -24.43 7.36
N PHE A 405 13.67 -24.87 7.08
CA PHE A 405 12.71 -25.33 8.08
C PHE A 405 12.12 -26.70 7.69
N PRO A 406 12.92 -27.77 7.73
CA PRO A 406 12.44 -29.12 7.43
C PRO A 406 11.25 -29.49 8.30
N GLY A 407 10.22 -30.11 7.70
CA GLY A 407 8.99 -30.49 8.39
C GLY A 407 7.94 -29.36 8.52
N LEU A 408 8.27 -28.11 8.24
CA LEU A 408 7.30 -27.01 8.20
C LEU A 408 6.37 -27.12 6.98
N VAL A 409 6.95 -27.43 5.82
CA VAL A 409 6.20 -27.49 4.56
C VAL A 409 5.80 -28.93 4.27
N LYS A 410 4.49 -29.18 4.10
CA LYS A 410 3.94 -30.48 3.73
C LYS A 410 4.00 -30.72 2.22
N THR A 411 3.53 -29.75 1.45
CA THR A 411 3.51 -29.83 -0.03
C THR A 411 3.83 -28.46 -0.62
N ILE A 412 4.66 -28.42 -1.67
CA ILE A 412 4.89 -27.23 -2.48
C ILE A 412 4.31 -27.46 -3.88
N VAL A 413 3.46 -26.56 -4.32
CA VAL A 413 3.05 -26.45 -5.73
C VAL A 413 3.81 -25.26 -6.33
N PHE A 414 4.69 -25.56 -7.27
CA PHE A 414 5.42 -24.57 -8.06
C PHE A 414 4.61 -24.22 -9.31
N GLN A 415 4.06 -23.01 -9.39
CA GLN A 415 3.39 -22.52 -10.60
C GLN A 415 4.39 -21.79 -11.48
N SER A 416 4.68 -22.33 -12.66
CA SER A 416 5.58 -21.75 -13.67
C SER A 416 6.93 -21.27 -13.08
N PRO A 417 7.70 -22.13 -12.38
CA PRO A 417 8.96 -21.73 -11.76
C PRO A 417 10.01 -21.36 -12.81
N PRO A 418 10.85 -20.30 -12.57
CA PRO A 418 11.89 -19.85 -13.48
C PRO A 418 13.15 -20.72 -13.40
N ALA A 419 13.06 -21.97 -13.83
CA ALA A 419 14.11 -22.97 -13.74
C ALA A 419 15.23 -22.76 -14.78
N PHE A 420 15.98 -21.66 -14.64
CA PHE A 420 17.03 -21.29 -15.59
C PHE A 420 18.32 -22.11 -15.40
N PRO A 421 18.95 -22.59 -16.50
CA PRO A 421 20.29 -23.18 -16.42
C PRO A 421 21.34 -22.19 -15.86
N ALA A 422 22.35 -22.69 -15.14
CA ALA A 422 23.37 -21.86 -14.50
C ALA A 422 24.06 -20.87 -15.46
N ALA A 423 24.41 -21.32 -16.69
CA ALA A 423 25.02 -20.45 -17.70
C ALA A 423 24.14 -19.25 -18.08
N MET A 424 22.82 -19.44 -18.15
CA MET A 424 21.88 -18.37 -18.45
C MET A 424 21.71 -17.43 -17.27
N ARG A 425 21.72 -17.94 -16.03
CA ARG A 425 21.59 -17.12 -14.82
C ARG A 425 22.69 -16.06 -14.72
N THR A 426 23.92 -16.39 -15.07
CA THR A 426 25.05 -15.45 -15.06
C THR A 426 24.75 -14.21 -15.94
N GLU A 427 24.30 -14.42 -17.16
CA GLU A 427 23.92 -13.31 -18.06
C GLU A 427 22.72 -12.53 -17.52
N LEU A 428 21.71 -13.23 -16.98
CA LEU A 428 20.50 -12.57 -16.44
C LEU A 428 20.81 -11.69 -15.23
N VAL A 429 21.69 -12.12 -14.32
CA VAL A 429 22.08 -11.31 -13.15
C VAL A 429 22.68 -9.96 -13.58
N GLU A 430 23.45 -9.92 -14.65
CA GLU A 430 24.09 -8.71 -15.15
C GLU A 430 23.17 -7.81 -15.94
N ARG A 431 22.28 -8.36 -16.76
CA ARG A 431 21.56 -7.63 -17.81
C ARG A 431 20.07 -7.49 -17.58
N TYR A 432 19.47 -8.34 -16.74
CA TYR A 432 18.02 -8.38 -16.60
C TYR A 432 17.46 -7.28 -15.68
N PRO A 433 18.05 -7.00 -14.49
CA PRO A 433 17.56 -5.97 -13.60
C PRO A 433 17.71 -4.58 -14.19
N VAL A 434 16.69 -3.74 -14.00
CA VAL A 434 16.74 -2.30 -14.32
C VAL A 434 16.66 -1.49 -13.05
N GLU A 435 17.39 -0.38 -12.98
CA GLU A 435 17.34 0.53 -11.84
C GLU A 435 16.01 1.29 -11.84
N ALA A 436 15.39 1.38 -10.68
CA ALA A 436 14.07 1.98 -10.49
C ALA A 436 14.04 3.06 -9.39
N ASP A 437 15.22 3.51 -8.92
CA ASP A 437 15.31 4.63 -7.99
C ASP A 437 14.62 5.86 -8.58
N PRO A 438 13.86 6.61 -7.78
CA PRO A 438 13.20 7.81 -8.21
C PRO A 438 14.17 8.84 -8.77
N VAL A 439 13.84 9.41 -9.92
CA VAL A 439 14.62 10.47 -10.59
C VAL A 439 13.71 11.64 -10.96
N TRP A 440 14.29 12.83 -11.00
CA TRP A 440 13.59 14.12 -11.11
C TRP A 440 12.63 14.25 -12.30
N ASP A 441 12.88 13.52 -13.38
CA ASP A 441 12.08 13.54 -14.62
C ASP A 441 11.03 12.42 -14.68
N GLY A 442 10.95 11.54 -13.67
CA GLY A 442 10.01 10.44 -13.61
C GLY A 442 10.30 9.26 -14.53
N SER A 443 11.43 9.27 -15.26
CA SER A 443 11.76 8.24 -16.26
C SER A 443 11.93 6.82 -15.68
N HIS A 444 12.19 6.69 -14.37
CA HIS A 444 12.21 5.39 -13.68
C HIS A 444 10.88 4.66 -13.79
N LEU A 445 9.73 5.35 -13.79
CA LEU A 445 8.40 4.75 -13.93
C LEU A 445 8.23 4.12 -15.32
N THR A 446 8.57 4.85 -16.37
CA THR A 446 8.47 4.35 -17.76
C THR A 446 9.52 3.28 -18.06
N ARG A 447 10.69 3.34 -17.44
CA ARG A 447 11.71 2.28 -17.54
C ARG A 447 11.19 0.95 -17.04
N VAL A 448 10.56 0.92 -15.87
CA VAL A 448 9.94 -0.30 -15.32
C VAL A 448 8.72 -0.72 -16.13
N TRP A 449 7.93 0.22 -16.64
CA TRP A 449 6.83 -0.07 -17.56
C TRP A 449 7.32 -0.85 -18.79
N HIS A 450 8.32 -0.33 -19.48
CA HIS A 450 8.86 -0.99 -20.66
C HIS A 450 9.58 -2.29 -20.33
N HIS A 451 10.26 -2.38 -19.19
CA HIS A 451 10.81 -3.64 -18.71
C HIS A 451 9.71 -4.71 -18.58
N MET A 452 8.61 -4.41 -17.90
CA MET A 452 7.49 -5.35 -17.73
C MET A 452 6.73 -5.63 -19.03
N ARG A 453 6.58 -4.63 -19.90
CA ARG A 453 5.92 -4.79 -21.18
C ARG A 453 6.76 -5.61 -22.15
N ASP A 454 8.06 -5.33 -22.25
CA ASP A 454 8.95 -6.01 -23.19
C ASP A 454 9.16 -7.49 -22.84
N GLN A 455 9.05 -7.89 -21.54
CA GLN A 455 9.01 -9.29 -21.12
C GLN A 455 7.84 -10.08 -21.77
N GLU A 456 6.74 -9.42 -22.09
CA GLU A 456 5.60 -10.06 -22.76
C GLU A 456 5.90 -10.35 -24.23
N PHE A 457 6.82 -9.60 -24.85
CA PHE A 457 7.18 -9.79 -26.26
C PHE A 457 8.40 -10.66 -26.43
N TRP A 458 9.42 -10.50 -25.59
CA TRP A 458 10.71 -11.21 -25.69
C TRP A 458 11.16 -11.71 -24.33
N TRP A 459 11.77 -12.89 -24.34
CA TRP A 459 12.40 -13.38 -23.13
C TRP A 459 13.83 -13.88 -23.44
N PRO A 460 14.88 -13.32 -22.81
CA PRO A 460 14.81 -12.16 -21.91
C PRO A 460 14.47 -10.85 -22.65
N TRP A 461 13.90 -9.88 -21.94
CA TRP A 461 13.41 -8.60 -22.48
C TRP A 461 14.44 -7.81 -23.28
N PHE A 462 15.73 -7.96 -22.96
CA PHE A 462 16.83 -7.25 -23.62
C PHE A 462 17.32 -7.92 -24.90
N ASP A 463 16.94 -9.16 -25.19
CA ASP A 463 17.26 -9.86 -26.43
C ASP A 463 16.07 -9.82 -27.41
N ARG A 464 15.90 -8.68 -28.07
CA ARG A 464 14.73 -8.34 -28.90
C ARG A 464 14.83 -8.91 -30.31
N LYS A 465 14.98 -10.24 -30.45
CA LYS A 465 15.07 -10.94 -31.73
C LYS A 465 13.84 -11.79 -32.00
N ALA A 466 13.59 -12.11 -33.26
CA ALA A 466 12.51 -13.04 -33.64
C ALA A 466 12.65 -14.42 -32.96
N ALA A 467 13.88 -14.89 -32.75
CA ALA A 467 14.16 -16.16 -32.08
C ALA A 467 13.81 -16.20 -30.60
N THR A 468 13.77 -15.04 -29.94
CA THR A 468 13.44 -14.90 -28.51
C THR A 468 12.03 -14.36 -28.30
N ALA A 469 11.30 -14.11 -29.39
CA ALA A 469 9.90 -13.68 -29.33
C ALA A 469 9.03 -14.74 -28.67
N ARG A 470 8.13 -14.28 -27.79
CA ARG A 470 7.12 -15.15 -27.16
C ARG A 470 5.97 -15.36 -28.13
N THR A 471 5.43 -16.58 -28.16
CA THR A 471 4.38 -16.98 -29.09
C THR A 471 2.98 -17.04 -28.47
N HIS A 472 2.85 -16.75 -27.17
CA HIS A 472 1.59 -16.80 -26.46
C HIS A 472 0.80 -15.50 -26.60
N LYS A 473 -0.47 -15.53 -26.15
CA LYS A 473 -1.28 -14.33 -25.99
C LYS A 473 -0.55 -13.35 -25.06
N LEU A 474 -0.28 -12.16 -25.56
CA LEU A 474 0.46 -11.14 -24.82
C LEU A 474 -0.42 -10.50 -23.73
N ALA A 475 0.10 -10.43 -22.50
CA ALA A 475 -0.56 -9.75 -21.38
C ALA A 475 -0.18 -8.26 -21.34
N THR A 476 -0.55 -7.52 -22.39
CA THR A 476 -0.18 -6.11 -22.60
C THR A 476 -1.31 -5.13 -22.33
N ASP A 477 -2.40 -5.57 -21.69
CA ASP A 477 -3.46 -4.66 -21.26
C ASP A 477 -2.89 -3.54 -20.37
N PRO A 478 -3.11 -2.26 -20.72
CA PRO A 478 -2.48 -1.14 -20.00
C PRO A 478 -2.88 -1.05 -18.53
N TRP A 479 -4.12 -1.43 -18.16
CA TRP A 479 -4.54 -1.45 -16.75
C TRP A 479 -3.83 -2.54 -15.96
N VAL A 480 -3.69 -3.74 -16.54
CA VAL A 480 -2.98 -4.87 -15.93
C VAL A 480 -1.50 -4.50 -15.71
N LEU A 481 -0.84 -3.95 -16.73
CA LEU A 481 0.54 -3.50 -16.62
C LEU A 481 0.70 -2.36 -15.59
N THR A 482 -0.22 -1.40 -15.56
CA THR A 482 -0.21 -0.31 -14.58
C THR A 482 -0.24 -0.85 -13.14
N ARG A 483 -1.11 -1.83 -12.87
CA ARG A 483 -1.19 -2.47 -11.54
C ARG A 483 0.09 -3.22 -11.20
N ARG A 484 0.67 -3.97 -12.13
CA ARG A 484 1.96 -4.66 -11.93
C ARG A 484 3.09 -3.68 -11.63
N VAL A 485 3.22 -2.61 -12.42
CA VAL A 485 4.23 -1.55 -12.21
C VAL A 485 4.02 -0.87 -10.85
N ARG A 486 2.79 -0.49 -10.52
CA ARG A 486 2.45 0.12 -9.23
C ARG A 486 2.89 -0.75 -8.05
N GLU A 487 2.48 -2.04 -8.03
CA GLU A 487 2.81 -2.94 -6.92
C GLU A 487 4.31 -3.20 -6.80
N SER A 488 5.02 -3.27 -7.91
CA SER A 488 6.47 -3.46 -7.92
C SER A 488 7.24 -2.20 -7.52
N LEU A 489 6.65 -1.01 -7.73
CA LEU A 489 7.27 0.28 -7.42
C LEU A 489 6.78 0.90 -6.11
N MET A 490 6.04 0.18 -5.27
CA MET A 490 5.75 0.64 -3.91
C MET A 490 7.03 0.83 -3.08
N GLN A 491 8.11 0.12 -3.44
CA GLN A 491 9.44 0.24 -2.86
C GLN A 491 10.50 0.21 -3.98
N PRO A 492 10.65 1.30 -4.73
CA PRO A 492 11.39 1.33 -5.99
C PRO A 492 12.87 1.00 -5.85
N CYS A 493 13.52 1.42 -4.76
CA CYS A 493 14.95 1.16 -4.51
C CYS A 493 15.29 -0.32 -4.35
N ASN A 494 14.29 -1.17 -4.10
CA ASN A 494 14.48 -2.61 -3.98
C ASN A 494 14.30 -3.36 -5.31
N TYR A 495 13.77 -2.73 -6.36
CA TYR A 495 13.37 -3.40 -7.60
C TYR A 495 14.50 -4.20 -8.24
N ALA A 496 15.65 -3.56 -8.47
CA ALA A 496 16.82 -4.21 -9.04
C ALA A 496 17.41 -5.27 -8.09
N ALA A 497 17.45 -4.98 -6.79
CA ALA A 497 17.96 -5.90 -5.78
C ALA A 497 17.13 -7.18 -5.67
N VAL A 498 15.81 -7.09 -5.79
CA VAL A 498 14.90 -8.24 -5.81
C VAL A 498 15.19 -9.15 -6.99
N TRP A 499 15.31 -8.60 -8.20
CA TRP A 499 15.68 -9.39 -9.37
C TRP A 499 17.04 -10.07 -9.22
N LYS A 500 18.04 -9.33 -8.69
CA LYS A 500 19.38 -9.90 -8.43
C LYS A 500 19.31 -11.06 -7.42
N ALA A 501 18.60 -10.91 -6.32
CA ALA A 501 18.45 -11.95 -5.31
C ALA A 501 17.82 -13.23 -5.88
N ILE A 502 16.77 -13.10 -6.70
CA ILE A 502 16.09 -14.23 -7.35
C ILE A 502 17.02 -14.92 -8.36
N LEU A 503 17.67 -14.15 -9.24
CA LEU A 503 18.50 -14.68 -10.32
C LEU A 503 19.81 -15.29 -9.81
N GLN A 504 20.32 -14.83 -8.67
CA GLN A 504 21.50 -15.41 -8.01
C GLN A 504 21.19 -16.71 -7.27
N TYR A 505 19.93 -16.93 -6.87
CA TYR A 505 19.54 -18.13 -6.14
C TYR A 505 19.65 -19.37 -7.03
N PRO A 506 20.37 -20.43 -6.58
CA PRO A 506 20.61 -21.63 -7.38
C PRO A 506 19.40 -22.57 -7.33
N LEU A 507 18.29 -22.18 -7.97
CA LEU A 507 16.98 -22.84 -7.85
C LEU A 507 17.04 -24.31 -8.27
N LEU A 508 17.60 -24.61 -9.44
CA LEU A 508 17.67 -26.00 -9.97
C LEU A 508 18.56 -26.91 -9.15
N GLU A 509 19.60 -26.33 -8.53
CA GLU A 509 20.54 -27.06 -7.66
C GLU A 509 19.93 -27.36 -6.29
N ASN A 510 19.05 -26.48 -5.78
CA ASN A 510 18.44 -26.59 -4.47
C ASN A 510 17.13 -27.38 -4.47
N MET A 511 16.34 -27.34 -5.57
CA MET A 511 15.08 -28.07 -5.65
C MET A 511 15.20 -29.58 -5.33
N PRO A 512 16.22 -30.33 -5.80
CA PRO A 512 16.36 -31.75 -5.48
C PRO A 512 16.64 -32.06 -4.00
N LEU A 513 17.00 -31.04 -3.21
CA LEU A 513 17.27 -31.18 -1.78
C LEU A 513 16.00 -31.04 -0.92
N ILE A 514 14.85 -30.73 -1.53
CA ILE A 514 13.57 -30.61 -0.86
C ILE A 514 13.08 -31.99 -0.44
N GLU A 515 12.77 -32.18 0.84
CA GLU A 515 12.28 -33.45 1.38
C GLU A 515 10.75 -33.60 1.34
N CYS A 516 10.00 -32.47 1.28
CA CYS A 516 8.55 -32.51 1.25
C CYS A 516 8.03 -32.82 -0.17
N LYS A 517 6.73 -33.13 -0.26
CA LYS A 517 6.03 -33.35 -1.52
C LYS A 517 6.09 -32.12 -2.42
N THR A 518 6.39 -32.30 -3.69
CA THR A 518 6.42 -31.24 -4.69
C THR A 518 5.50 -31.55 -5.88
N LYS A 519 4.98 -30.50 -6.51
CA LYS A 519 4.27 -30.56 -7.80
C LYS A 519 4.68 -29.38 -8.66
N VAL A 520 4.99 -29.64 -9.91
CA VAL A 520 5.25 -28.58 -10.90
C VAL A 520 4.02 -28.39 -11.76
N THR A 521 3.58 -27.13 -11.87
CA THR A 521 2.41 -26.75 -12.66
C THR A 521 2.77 -25.64 -13.63
N SER A 522 1.96 -25.45 -14.66
CA SER A 522 2.06 -24.34 -15.60
C SER A 522 0.70 -23.70 -15.84
N VAL A 523 0.71 -22.41 -16.16
CA VAL A 523 -0.44 -21.71 -16.72
C VAL A 523 -0.05 -21.22 -18.09
N VAL A 524 -0.89 -21.48 -19.09
CA VAL A 524 -0.61 -21.08 -20.47
C VAL A 524 -0.43 -19.56 -20.54
N GLY A 525 0.69 -19.14 -21.11
CA GLY A 525 1.06 -17.73 -21.23
C GLY A 525 1.78 -17.12 -20.02
N ASP A 526 1.98 -17.85 -18.93
CA ASP A 526 2.85 -17.37 -17.85
C ASP A 526 4.26 -17.05 -18.36
N LEU A 527 4.91 -16.06 -17.78
CA LEU A 527 6.21 -15.55 -18.21
C LEU A 527 7.29 -16.64 -18.29
N PHE A 528 7.25 -17.60 -17.37
CA PHE A 528 8.25 -18.66 -17.23
C PHE A 528 7.77 -20.04 -17.70
N GLU A 529 6.60 -20.16 -18.35
CA GLU A 529 6.03 -21.44 -18.78
C GLU A 529 7.03 -22.34 -19.52
N ARG A 530 7.85 -21.78 -20.40
CA ARG A 530 8.84 -22.55 -21.19
C ARG A 530 10.01 -23.14 -20.36
N TRP A 531 10.14 -22.75 -19.09
CA TRP A 531 11.23 -23.18 -18.22
C TRP A 531 10.83 -24.27 -17.22
N VAL A 532 9.54 -24.61 -17.15
CA VAL A 532 9.01 -25.58 -16.18
C VAL A 532 9.57 -26.98 -16.34
N ASP A 533 9.96 -27.37 -17.55
CA ASP A 533 10.55 -28.70 -17.80
C ASP A 533 11.87 -28.90 -17.04
N GLY A 534 12.64 -27.84 -16.84
CA GLY A 534 13.86 -27.88 -16.01
C GLY A 534 13.55 -28.26 -14.55
N ALA A 535 12.49 -27.68 -13.97
CA ALA A 535 12.04 -28.03 -12.63
C ALA A 535 11.48 -29.45 -12.55
N CYS A 536 10.69 -29.88 -13.54
CA CYS A 536 10.21 -31.26 -13.64
C CYS A 536 11.35 -32.25 -13.66
N GLY A 537 12.40 -31.97 -14.45
CA GLY A 537 13.57 -32.86 -14.58
C GLY A 537 14.32 -33.08 -13.25
N VAL A 538 14.54 -32.01 -12.47
CA VAL A 538 15.27 -32.12 -11.20
C VAL A 538 14.41 -32.66 -10.05
N LEU A 539 13.09 -32.53 -10.12
CA LEU A 539 12.12 -33.05 -9.15
C LEU A 539 11.58 -34.45 -9.51
N ASN A 540 12.10 -35.08 -10.58
CA ASN A 540 11.67 -36.38 -11.07
C ASN A 540 10.18 -36.45 -11.47
N GLU A 541 9.60 -35.32 -11.88
CA GLU A 541 8.24 -35.26 -12.41
C GLU A 541 8.21 -35.51 -13.93
N LYS A 542 7.21 -36.28 -14.41
CA LYS A 542 7.14 -36.63 -15.83
C LYS A 542 6.86 -35.41 -16.72
N LYS A 543 6.01 -34.51 -16.26
CA LYS A 543 5.59 -33.30 -16.97
C LYS A 543 4.85 -32.35 -16.01
N PRO A 544 4.79 -31.05 -16.30
CA PRO A 544 4.02 -30.11 -15.51
C PRO A 544 2.52 -30.40 -15.64
N VAL A 545 1.77 -30.12 -14.56
CA VAL A 545 0.31 -30.15 -14.58
C VAL A 545 -0.20 -28.81 -15.09
N SER A 546 -0.97 -28.80 -16.17
CA SER A 546 -1.56 -27.57 -16.69
C SER A 546 -2.70 -27.09 -15.79
N LEU A 547 -2.63 -25.86 -15.31
CA LEU A 547 -3.66 -25.22 -14.52
C LEU A 547 -4.65 -24.45 -15.40
N PRO A 548 -5.95 -24.45 -15.06
CA PRO A 548 -6.96 -23.66 -15.77
C PRO A 548 -6.67 -22.13 -15.70
N GLU A 549 -7.04 -21.39 -16.73
CA GLU A 549 -6.98 -19.92 -16.73
C GLU A 549 -8.02 -19.31 -15.76
N LYS A 550 -9.22 -19.90 -15.68
CA LYS A 550 -10.28 -19.41 -14.79
C LYS A 550 -9.92 -19.64 -13.33
N ILE A 551 -10.00 -18.59 -12.54
CA ILE A 551 -9.52 -18.56 -11.15
C ILE A 551 -10.22 -19.59 -10.27
N ASP A 552 -11.55 -19.72 -10.38
CA ASP A 552 -12.32 -20.69 -9.61
C ASP A 552 -11.97 -22.16 -9.95
N ALA A 553 -11.74 -22.45 -11.22
CA ALA A 553 -11.30 -23.77 -11.66
C ALA A 553 -9.84 -24.04 -11.25
N ARG A 554 -8.98 -23.01 -11.29
CA ARG A 554 -7.60 -23.08 -10.82
C ARG A 554 -7.54 -23.38 -9.32
N ALA A 555 -8.33 -22.68 -8.51
CA ALA A 555 -8.39 -22.92 -7.08
C ALA A 555 -8.82 -24.34 -6.74
N ARG A 556 -9.86 -24.89 -7.43
CA ARG A 556 -10.26 -26.30 -7.28
C ARG A 556 -9.16 -27.30 -7.66
N ALA A 557 -8.45 -27.02 -8.76
CA ALA A 557 -7.34 -27.89 -9.18
C ALA A 557 -6.19 -27.89 -8.18
N LEU A 558 -5.87 -26.72 -7.59
CA LEU A 558 -4.86 -26.59 -6.56
C LEU A 558 -5.26 -27.31 -5.28
N HIS A 559 -6.52 -27.17 -4.80
CA HIS A 559 -7.01 -27.93 -3.63
C HIS A 559 -6.83 -29.43 -3.81
N ALA A 560 -7.22 -29.97 -4.98
CA ALA A 560 -7.08 -31.40 -5.25
C ALA A 560 -5.62 -31.89 -5.15
N MET A 561 -4.62 -31.04 -5.48
CA MET A 561 -3.19 -31.40 -5.38
C MET A 561 -2.70 -31.47 -3.92
N TYR A 562 -3.29 -30.67 -3.01
CA TYR A 562 -2.93 -30.67 -1.60
C TYR A 562 -3.66 -31.77 -0.81
N ASP A 563 -4.81 -32.24 -1.30
CA ASP A 563 -5.61 -33.29 -0.69
C ASP A 563 -5.19 -34.71 -1.12
N GLU A 564 -4.30 -34.86 -2.10
CA GLU A 564 -3.77 -36.16 -2.52
C GLU A 564 -3.09 -36.85 -1.33
N PRO A 565 -3.52 -38.07 -0.91
CA PRO A 565 -2.88 -38.82 0.16
C PRO A 565 -1.39 -39.06 -0.16
N ASP A 566 -0.60 -39.15 0.88
CA ASP A 566 0.79 -39.57 0.76
C ASP A 566 0.83 -40.97 0.17
N GLY A 567 1.34 -41.11 -1.07
CA GLY A 567 1.38 -42.36 -1.85
C GLY A 567 2.41 -43.36 -1.32
#